data_ad1aa93e549faee5bb0a89f86ebdbcf0
#
_entry.id   ad1aa93e549faee5bb0a89f86ebdbcf0
#
_cell.length_a   1.000
_cell.length_b   1.000
_cell.length_c   1.000
_cell.angle_alpha   90.00
_cell.angle_beta   90.00
_cell.angle_gamma   90.00
#
_symmetry.space_group_name_H-M   'P 1'
#
loop_
_entity.id
_entity.type
_entity.pdbx_description
1 polymer ?
#
loop_
_entity_poly.entity_id
_entity_poly.type
_entity_poly.pdbx_seq_one_letter_code
_entity_poly.pdbx_strand_id
1 'polypeptide(L)'
;MLDNFNVIQNLMQINKDCFYVISIIQRAKDFENEFSERKHKEHFIRHFFVKDAKELLDIKQNIIDICKMYNARAYFGLDAKNIKKVIAEQIKVETDLLVNSEQAIQIYRKNFQSIPRKAECGESKLRYVHVDADFKNTELLNALRTELNPFKLTEIKSPNGVHFVGRNRREDGNIDVQKLGNTLADFRTKNNNKDNELELKKNSMIVLYK
;
A
#
# COMPACT_ATOMS: atom_id res chain seq x y z
N MET A 1 -6.45 -18.38 1.82
CA MET A 1 -5.08 -17.84 1.74
C MET A 1 -5.02 -16.87 0.56
N LEU A 2 -4.58 -15.65 0.78
CA LEU A 2 -4.49 -14.59 -0.23
C LEU A 2 -3.02 -14.46 -0.67
N ASP A 3 -2.75 -14.64 -1.97
CA ASP A 3 -1.41 -14.46 -2.57
C ASP A 3 -1.55 -13.59 -3.82
N ASN A 4 -1.03 -12.37 -3.75
CA ASN A 4 -1.09 -11.37 -4.82
C ASN A 4 0.29 -11.11 -5.46
N PHE A 5 1.31 -11.89 -5.15
CA PHE A 5 2.67 -11.66 -5.66
C PHE A 5 2.72 -11.55 -7.19
N ASN A 6 2.05 -12.48 -7.89
CA ASN A 6 2.05 -12.50 -9.36
C ASN A 6 1.36 -11.28 -9.99
N VAL A 7 0.33 -10.75 -9.36
CA VAL A 7 -0.37 -9.56 -9.86
C VAL A 7 0.47 -8.31 -9.58
N ILE A 8 1.02 -8.22 -8.35
CA ILE A 8 1.77 -7.05 -7.91
C ILE A 8 3.10 -6.91 -8.67
N GLN A 9 3.81 -8.00 -8.96
CA GLN A 9 5.04 -7.94 -9.76
C GLN A 9 4.82 -7.29 -11.13
N ASN A 10 3.65 -7.50 -11.76
CA ASN A 10 3.31 -6.91 -13.05
C ASN A 10 2.97 -5.41 -12.95
N LEU A 11 2.66 -4.92 -11.77
CA LEU A 11 2.41 -3.50 -11.52
C LEU A 11 3.70 -2.72 -11.27
N MET A 12 4.76 -3.38 -10.80
CA MET A 12 6.02 -2.70 -10.46
C MET A 12 6.61 -1.98 -11.66
N GLN A 13 7.08 -0.75 -11.43
CA GLN A 13 7.75 0.07 -12.43
C GLN A 13 9.23 0.16 -12.05
N ILE A 14 10.10 -0.22 -12.98
CA ILE A 14 11.55 -0.22 -12.74
C ILE A 14 12.10 1.19 -12.93
N ASN A 15 12.80 1.69 -11.90
CA ASN A 15 13.60 2.90 -11.97
C ASN A 15 14.83 2.72 -11.09
N LYS A 16 16.02 2.98 -11.62
CA LYS A 16 17.31 2.74 -10.94
C LYS A 16 17.48 3.45 -9.60
N ASP A 17 16.80 4.60 -9.42
CA ASP A 17 16.89 5.42 -8.21
C ASP A 17 15.68 5.16 -7.26
N CYS A 18 14.85 4.16 -7.55
CA CYS A 18 13.63 3.91 -6.80
C CYS A 18 13.57 2.48 -6.24
N PHE A 19 12.79 2.33 -5.17
CA PHE A 19 12.45 1.05 -4.56
C PHE A 19 11.02 1.08 -4.01
N TYR A 20 10.47 -0.10 -3.77
CA TYR A 20 9.17 -0.29 -3.12
C TYR A 20 9.36 -0.77 -1.69
N VAL A 21 8.40 -0.42 -0.82
CA VAL A 21 8.40 -0.84 0.59
C VAL A 21 7.33 -1.90 0.79
N ILE A 22 7.73 -3.06 1.33
CA ILE A 22 6.81 -4.08 1.81
C ILE A 22 6.80 -4.01 3.33
N SER A 23 5.61 -3.91 3.92
CA SER A 23 5.43 -3.82 5.37
C SER A 23 4.71 -5.05 5.88
N ILE A 24 5.30 -5.77 6.83
CA ILE A 24 4.61 -6.84 7.54
C ILE A 24 4.01 -6.26 8.80
N ILE A 25 2.68 -6.35 8.89
CA ILE A 25 1.87 -5.72 9.94
C ILE A 25 0.91 -6.76 10.53
N GLN A 26 0.93 -6.86 11.83
CA GLN A 26 -0.02 -7.62 12.62
C GLN A 26 -1.15 -6.66 13.03
N ARG A 27 -2.37 -6.98 12.65
CA ARG A 27 -3.54 -6.13 12.93
C ARG A 27 -4.31 -6.67 14.11
N ALA A 28 -4.71 -5.80 15.03
CA ALA A 28 -5.49 -6.18 16.21
C ALA A 28 -6.76 -6.97 15.86
N LYS A 29 -7.42 -6.63 14.74
CA LYS A 29 -8.62 -7.33 14.27
C LYS A 29 -8.39 -8.79 13.79
N ASP A 30 -7.14 -9.22 13.63
CA ASP A 30 -6.79 -10.59 13.25
C ASP A 30 -6.62 -11.50 14.48
N PHE A 31 -6.76 -10.95 15.69
CA PHE A 31 -6.72 -11.63 17.00
C PHE A 31 -8.06 -11.45 17.70
N GLU A 32 -9.02 -12.31 17.43
CA GLU A 32 -10.40 -12.12 17.92
C GLU A 32 -10.57 -12.27 19.44
N ASN A 33 -9.64 -12.85 20.19
CA ASN A 33 -9.87 -13.21 21.60
C ASN A 33 -8.77 -12.92 22.64
N GLU A 34 -7.57 -12.47 22.29
CA GLU A 34 -6.49 -12.50 23.30
C GLU A 34 -6.06 -11.13 23.88
N PHE A 35 -6.44 -10.00 23.26
CA PHE A 35 -5.96 -8.69 23.73
C PHE A 35 -7.02 -7.59 23.63
N SER A 36 -8.05 -7.70 24.46
CA SER A 36 -9.15 -6.71 24.50
C SER A 36 -8.67 -5.26 24.81
N GLU A 37 -7.54 -5.10 25.48
CA GLU A 37 -6.96 -3.80 25.80
C GLU A 37 -6.17 -3.14 24.65
N ARG A 38 -5.83 -3.91 23.56
CA ARG A 38 -5.04 -3.40 22.42
C ARG A 38 -5.87 -3.21 21.17
N LYS A 39 -7.17 -2.98 21.29
CA LYS A 39 -8.15 -2.95 20.17
C LYS A 39 -7.82 -2.07 18.96
N HIS A 40 -6.82 -1.18 19.02
CA HIS A 40 -6.54 -0.21 17.96
C HIS A 40 -5.06 -0.09 17.55
N LYS A 41 -4.17 -0.97 18.00
CA LYS A 41 -2.75 -0.83 17.65
C LYS A 41 -2.33 -1.89 16.63
N GLU A 42 -2.02 -1.42 15.42
CA GLU A 42 -1.28 -2.20 14.46
C GLU A 42 0.14 -2.42 15.01
N HIS A 43 0.59 -3.67 15.07
CA HIS A 43 1.95 -4.00 15.45
C HIS A 43 2.78 -4.22 14.19
N PHE A 44 3.73 -3.34 14.00
CA PHE A 44 4.67 -3.39 12.90
C PHE A 44 5.78 -4.41 13.21
N ILE A 45 6.00 -5.38 12.30
CA ILE A 45 6.97 -6.45 12.47
C ILE A 45 8.25 -6.16 11.68
N ARG A 46 8.14 -5.96 10.36
CA ARG A 46 9.30 -5.81 9.48
C ARG A 46 8.99 -5.05 8.21
N HIS A 47 10.01 -4.36 7.67
CA HIS A 47 10.03 -3.87 6.28
C HIS A 47 10.99 -4.68 5.43
N PHE A 48 10.63 -4.80 4.15
CA PHE A 48 11.52 -5.16 3.07
C PHE A 48 11.54 -4.05 2.04
N PHE A 49 12.68 -3.90 1.38
CA PHE A 49 12.86 -2.93 0.31
C PHE A 49 13.22 -3.72 -0.95
N VAL A 50 12.51 -3.49 -2.04
CA VAL A 50 12.69 -4.21 -3.31
C VAL A 50 12.72 -3.24 -4.48
N LYS A 51 13.66 -3.43 -5.41
CA LYS A 51 13.81 -2.57 -6.59
C LYS A 51 12.94 -3.03 -7.75
N ASP A 52 12.76 -4.34 -7.88
CA ASP A 52 12.11 -4.95 -9.04
C ASP A 52 11.36 -6.25 -8.67
N ALA A 53 10.67 -6.80 -9.66
CA ALA A 53 9.89 -8.02 -9.53
C ALA A 53 10.76 -9.24 -9.15
N LYS A 54 12.03 -9.29 -9.59
CA LYS A 54 12.93 -10.40 -9.28
C LYS A 54 13.26 -10.40 -7.79
N GLU A 55 13.71 -9.27 -7.25
CA GLU A 55 13.96 -9.14 -5.81
C GLU A 55 12.72 -9.45 -4.96
N LEU A 56 11.50 -9.05 -5.43
CA LEU A 56 10.25 -9.39 -4.77
C LEU A 56 10.04 -10.91 -4.70
N LEU A 57 10.30 -11.62 -5.79
CA LEU A 57 10.14 -13.07 -5.84
C LEU A 57 11.22 -13.81 -5.04
N ASP A 58 12.45 -13.32 -5.05
CA ASP A 58 13.56 -13.90 -4.29
C ASP A 58 13.28 -13.91 -2.78
N ILE A 59 12.56 -12.90 -2.26
CA ILE A 59 12.19 -12.81 -0.84
C ILE A 59 10.78 -13.32 -0.53
N LYS A 60 10.02 -13.79 -1.53
CA LYS A 60 8.61 -14.22 -1.38
C LYS A 60 8.44 -15.21 -0.22
N GLN A 61 9.23 -16.28 -0.20
CA GLN A 61 9.10 -17.33 0.83
C GLN A 61 9.37 -16.77 2.23
N ASN A 62 10.38 -15.92 2.38
CA ASN A 62 10.69 -15.29 3.66
C ASN A 62 9.53 -14.40 4.17
N ILE A 63 8.88 -13.64 3.28
CA ILE A 63 7.69 -12.85 3.63
C ILE A 63 6.56 -13.76 4.11
N ILE A 64 6.30 -14.86 3.39
CA ILE A 64 5.24 -15.83 3.74
C ILE A 64 5.50 -16.44 5.11
N ASP A 65 6.73 -16.87 5.37
CA ASP A 65 7.10 -17.53 6.63
C ASP A 65 6.95 -16.58 7.83
N ILE A 66 7.39 -15.32 7.67
CA ILE A 66 7.18 -14.29 8.70
C ILE A 66 5.68 -14.02 8.92
N CYS A 67 4.90 -13.90 7.86
CA CYS A 67 3.46 -13.70 7.97
C CYS A 67 2.77 -14.84 8.73
N LYS A 68 3.15 -16.09 8.44
CA LYS A 68 2.64 -17.27 9.15
C LYS A 68 3.06 -17.30 10.62
N MET A 69 4.35 -17.05 10.89
CA MET A 69 4.91 -17.07 12.24
C MET A 69 4.22 -16.06 13.18
N TYR A 70 3.89 -14.89 12.68
CA TYR A 70 3.34 -13.79 13.47
C TYR A 70 1.83 -13.60 13.28
N ASN A 71 1.12 -14.48 12.55
CA ASN A 71 -0.27 -14.25 12.13
C ASN A 71 -0.47 -12.82 11.60
N ALA A 72 0.36 -12.45 10.63
CA ALA A 72 0.46 -11.09 10.12
C ALA A 72 0.09 -11.02 8.64
N ARG A 73 -0.01 -9.80 8.12
CA ARG A 73 -0.24 -9.53 6.70
C ARG A 73 0.96 -8.79 6.12
N ALA A 74 1.34 -9.14 4.91
CA ALA A 74 2.27 -8.34 4.11
C ALA A 74 1.49 -7.33 3.25
N TYR A 75 1.94 -6.09 3.28
CA TYR A 75 1.39 -4.99 2.49
C TYR A 75 2.47 -4.45 1.55
N PHE A 76 2.11 -4.26 0.30
CA PHE A 76 2.94 -3.63 -0.71
C PHE A 76 2.57 -2.15 -0.83
N GLY A 77 3.55 -1.26 -0.64
CA GLY A 77 3.38 0.17 -0.87
C GLY A 77 3.40 0.47 -2.35
N LEU A 78 2.30 1.02 -2.88
CA LEU A 78 2.15 1.33 -4.30
C LEU A 78 3.11 2.43 -4.76
N ASP A 79 3.42 3.39 -3.88
CA ASP A 79 4.30 4.51 -4.22
C ASP A 79 5.76 4.08 -4.15
N ALA A 80 6.42 4.03 -5.30
CA ALA A 80 7.87 3.87 -5.36
C ALA A 80 8.56 5.03 -4.62
N LYS A 81 9.59 4.72 -3.85
CA LYS A 81 10.37 5.67 -3.05
C LYS A 81 11.68 5.99 -3.74
N ASN A 82 11.99 7.27 -3.86
CA ASN A 82 13.25 7.72 -4.44
C ASN A 82 14.35 7.69 -3.38
N ILE A 83 15.42 6.93 -3.63
CA ILE A 83 16.50 6.73 -2.65
C ILE A 83 17.19 8.04 -2.26
N LYS A 84 17.36 8.98 -3.19
CA LYS A 84 17.99 10.27 -2.91
C LYS A 84 17.15 11.12 -1.96
N LYS A 85 15.82 11.09 -2.13
CA LYS A 85 14.89 11.78 -1.22
C LYS A 85 14.88 11.14 0.16
N VAL A 86 14.94 9.81 0.23
CA VAL A 86 15.02 9.07 1.50
C VAL A 86 16.31 9.44 2.25
N ILE A 87 17.45 9.46 1.56
CA ILE A 87 18.75 9.83 2.15
C ILE A 87 18.71 11.28 2.63
N ALA A 88 18.20 12.21 1.82
CA ALA A 88 18.12 13.62 2.20
C ALA A 88 17.25 13.84 3.44
N GLU A 89 16.10 13.14 3.52
CA GLU A 89 15.23 13.22 4.69
C GLU A 89 15.87 12.57 5.92
N GLN A 90 16.63 11.48 5.73
CA GLN A 90 17.38 10.85 6.81
C GLN A 90 18.45 11.79 7.39
N ILE A 91 19.25 12.42 6.53
CA ILE A 91 20.29 13.38 6.96
C ILE A 91 19.66 14.52 7.75
N LYS A 92 18.53 15.08 7.28
CA LYS A 92 17.80 16.13 7.97
C LYS A 92 17.41 15.71 9.39
N VAL A 93 16.81 14.52 9.52
CA VAL A 93 16.37 13.98 10.81
C VAL A 93 17.57 13.69 11.72
N GLU A 94 18.65 13.14 11.20
CA GLU A 94 19.86 12.87 11.98
C GLU A 94 20.52 14.16 12.46
N THR A 95 20.53 15.21 11.63
CA THR A 95 21.03 16.54 12.02
C THR A 95 20.19 17.13 13.17
N ASP A 96 18.86 17.05 13.08
CA ASP A 96 17.96 17.50 14.14
C ASP A 96 18.19 16.73 15.46
N LEU A 97 18.51 15.42 15.38
CA LEU A 97 18.81 14.59 16.55
C LEU A 97 20.14 14.93 17.20
N LEU A 98 21.15 15.30 16.42
CA LEU A 98 22.46 15.74 16.95
C LEU A 98 22.34 17.02 17.78
N VAL A 99 21.41 17.90 17.40
CA VAL A 99 21.15 19.16 18.10
C VAL A 99 20.28 18.96 19.37
N ASN A 100 19.36 17.97 19.35
CA ASN A 100 18.33 17.75 20.38
C ASN A 100 18.50 16.38 21.07
N SER A 101 19.65 16.09 21.64
CA SER A 101 20.15 14.75 21.96
C SER A 101 19.48 13.96 23.11
N GLU A 102 18.59 14.52 23.92
CA GLU A 102 18.07 13.83 25.14
C GLU A 102 17.24 12.57 24.86
N GLN A 103 16.71 12.40 23.65
CA GLN A 103 15.92 11.21 23.24
C GLN A 103 16.45 10.53 21.96
N ALA A 104 17.68 10.80 21.59
CA ALA A 104 18.26 10.46 20.28
C ALA A 104 18.10 8.98 19.87
N ILE A 105 18.36 8.03 20.79
CA ILE A 105 18.34 6.59 20.45
C ILE A 105 16.93 6.10 20.12
N GLN A 106 15.92 6.50 20.87
CA GLN A 106 14.53 6.06 20.63
C GLN A 106 13.97 6.67 19.36
N ILE A 107 14.28 7.96 19.12
CA ILE A 107 13.84 8.68 17.93
C ILE A 107 14.56 8.13 16.68
N TYR A 108 15.87 7.84 16.77
CA TYR A 108 16.64 7.26 15.67
C TYR A 108 16.06 5.93 15.18
N ARG A 109 15.79 4.97 16.09
CA ARG A 109 15.19 3.68 15.74
C ARG A 109 13.82 3.84 15.06
N LYS A 110 12.99 4.75 15.58
CA LYS A 110 11.66 5.01 15.04
C LYS A 110 11.73 5.66 13.64
N ASN A 111 12.61 6.61 13.46
CA ASN A 111 12.76 7.37 12.22
C ASN A 111 13.34 6.53 11.10
N PHE A 112 14.33 5.69 11.35
CA PHE A 112 14.90 4.80 10.35
C PHE A 112 13.83 3.91 9.67
N GLN A 113 12.84 3.46 10.43
CA GLN A 113 11.72 2.66 9.90
C GLN A 113 10.64 3.51 9.22
N SER A 114 10.44 4.75 9.66
CA SER A 114 9.35 5.61 9.20
C SER A 114 9.72 6.47 7.98
N ILE A 115 10.97 6.90 7.85
CA ILE A 115 11.42 7.79 6.76
C ILE A 115 11.09 7.25 5.36
N PRO A 116 11.37 5.98 5.02
CA PRO A 116 11.05 5.45 3.69
C PRO A 116 9.55 5.43 3.39
N ARG A 117 8.69 5.57 4.41
CA ARG A 117 7.23 5.59 4.26
C ARG A 117 6.66 6.99 4.06
N LYS A 118 7.44 8.04 4.31
CA LYS A 118 6.97 9.43 4.15
C LYS A 118 6.55 9.69 2.70
N ALA A 119 5.50 10.48 2.54
CA ALA A 119 4.97 10.85 1.22
C ALA A 119 5.99 11.64 0.39
N GLU A 120 6.80 12.48 1.05
CA GLU A 120 7.83 13.32 0.45
C GLU A 120 8.93 12.50 -0.24
N CYS A 121 9.17 11.27 0.26
CA CYS A 121 10.12 10.34 -0.33
C CYS A 121 9.59 9.65 -1.60
N GLY A 122 8.32 9.83 -1.94
CA GLY A 122 7.69 9.24 -3.12
C GLY A 122 8.24 9.79 -4.43
N GLU A 123 8.30 8.93 -5.46
CA GLU A 123 8.63 9.32 -6.82
C GLU A 123 7.37 9.78 -7.56
N SER A 124 7.30 11.07 -7.87
CA SER A 124 6.11 11.68 -8.48
C SER A 124 5.76 11.13 -9.86
N LYS A 125 6.77 10.58 -10.56
CA LYS A 125 6.59 10.01 -11.91
C LYS A 125 6.04 8.59 -11.89
N LEU A 126 6.10 7.91 -10.74
CA LEU A 126 5.68 6.51 -10.57
C LEU A 126 4.49 6.42 -9.62
N ARG A 127 3.43 7.17 -9.92
CA ARG A 127 2.20 7.18 -9.11
C ARG A 127 1.19 6.17 -9.60
N TYR A 128 0.41 5.68 -8.65
CA TYR A 128 -0.72 4.80 -8.90
C TYR A 128 -2.03 5.47 -8.48
N VAL A 129 -3.09 5.04 -9.11
CA VAL A 129 -4.46 5.27 -8.69
C VAL A 129 -4.94 3.98 -8.03
N HIS A 130 -5.56 4.08 -6.87
CA HIS A 130 -6.05 2.95 -6.10
C HIS A 130 -7.50 3.19 -5.67
N VAL A 131 -8.41 2.34 -6.13
CA VAL A 131 -9.79 2.27 -5.67
C VAL A 131 -9.92 1.07 -4.76
N ASP A 132 -10.36 1.30 -3.53
CA ASP A 132 -10.66 0.26 -2.54
C ASP A 132 -12.16 0.02 -2.49
N ALA A 133 -12.57 -1.23 -2.74
CA ALA A 133 -13.97 -1.65 -2.77
C ALA A 133 -14.16 -2.79 -1.77
N ASP A 134 -14.61 -2.45 -0.56
CA ASP A 134 -14.78 -3.36 0.58
C ASP A 134 -16.22 -3.89 0.66
N PHE A 135 -16.79 -4.36 -0.46
CA PHE A 135 -18.09 -5.00 -0.45
C PHE A 135 -18.07 -6.43 -0.96
N LYS A 136 -18.88 -7.27 -0.30
CA LYS A 136 -18.99 -8.71 -0.58
C LYS A 136 -20.05 -9.05 -1.63
N ASN A 137 -20.93 -8.10 -1.98
CA ASN A 137 -21.99 -8.31 -2.94
C ASN A 137 -21.40 -8.43 -4.34
N THR A 138 -21.53 -9.61 -4.96
CA THR A 138 -20.99 -9.92 -6.28
C THR A 138 -21.64 -9.11 -7.40
N GLU A 139 -22.95 -8.83 -7.32
CA GLU A 139 -23.66 -8.05 -8.33
C GLU A 139 -23.17 -6.60 -8.32
N LEU A 140 -23.02 -6.02 -7.13
CA LEU A 140 -22.51 -4.69 -6.96
C LEU A 140 -21.06 -4.58 -7.44
N LEU A 141 -20.24 -5.59 -7.16
CA LEU A 141 -18.85 -5.65 -7.64
C LEU A 141 -18.79 -5.75 -9.17
N ASN A 142 -19.68 -6.52 -9.81
CA ASN A 142 -19.75 -6.62 -11.26
C ASN A 142 -20.21 -5.30 -11.90
N ALA A 143 -21.17 -4.61 -11.28
CA ALA A 143 -21.59 -3.28 -11.72
C ALA A 143 -20.42 -2.28 -11.63
N LEU A 144 -19.65 -2.31 -10.53
CA LEU A 144 -18.47 -1.46 -10.39
C LEU A 144 -17.38 -1.78 -11.44
N ARG A 145 -17.14 -3.05 -11.73
CA ARG A 145 -16.21 -3.46 -12.81
C ARG A 145 -16.59 -2.85 -14.14
N THR A 146 -17.89 -2.83 -14.46
CA THR A 146 -18.39 -2.23 -15.71
C THR A 146 -18.11 -0.73 -15.75
N GLU A 147 -18.39 0.00 -14.65
CA GLU A 147 -18.13 1.44 -14.56
C GLU A 147 -16.61 1.77 -14.60
N LEU A 148 -15.76 0.89 -14.05
CA LEU A 148 -14.30 1.09 -14.01
C LEU A 148 -13.58 0.60 -15.26
N ASN A 149 -14.24 -0.14 -16.16
CA ASN A 149 -13.63 -0.68 -17.38
C ASN A 149 -12.90 0.37 -18.25
N PRO A 150 -13.43 1.60 -18.45
CA PRO A 150 -12.74 2.62 -19.25
C PRO A 150 -11.38 3.04 -18.69
N PHE A 151 -11.15 2.85 -17.38
CA PHE A 151 -9.90 3.23 -16.70
C PHE A 151 -8.83 2.13 -16.77
N LYS A 152 -9.16 0.92 -17.26
CA LYS A 152 -8.25 -0.24 -17.41
C LYS A 152 -7.43 -0.52 -16.13
N LEU A 153 -8.09 -0.54 -14.98
CA LEU A 153 -7.47 -0.83 -13.69
C LEU A 153 -7.22 -2.34 -13.54
N THR A 154 -6.16 -2.70 -12.85
CA THR A 154 -5.86 -4.09 -12.48
C THR A 154 -6.58 -4.43 -11.18
N GLU A 155 -7.34 -5.51 -11.19
CA GLU A 155 -8.04 -6.02 -10.01
C GLU A 155 -7.10 -6.86 -9.15
N ILE A 156 -7.11 -6.59 -7.84
CA ILE A 156 -6.30 -7.27 -6.83
C ILE A 156 -7.22 -7.68 -5.68
N LYS A 157 -7.20 -8.95 -5.31
CA LYS A 157 -8.03 -9.45 -4.20
C LYS A 157 -7.61 -8.83 -2.87
N SER A 158 -8.59 -8.47 -2.05
CA SER A 158 -8.39 -8.05 -0.66
C SER A 158 -9.14 -8.99 0.31
N PRO A 159 -8.85 -8.96 1.61
CA PRO A 159 -9.56 -9.80 2.58
C PRO A 159 -11.06 -9.50 2.70
N ASN A 160 -11.48 -8.29 2.38
CA ASN A 160 -12.86 -7.84 2.55
C ASN A 160 -13.56 -7.53 1.23
N GLY A 161 -12.84 -7.49 0.11
CA GLY A 161 -13.36 -7.11 -1.19
C GLY A 161 -12.28 -7.13 -2.26
N VAL A 162 -12.14 -6.04 -3.00
CA VAL A 162 -11.23 -5.94 -4.14
C VAL A 162 -10.60 -4.55 -4.19
N HIS A 163 -9.33 -4.51 -4.56
CA HIS A 163 -8.65 -3.27 -4.92
C HIS A 163 -8.52 -3.16 -6.44
N PHE A 164 -8.80 -2.00 -7.01
CA PHE A 164 -8.53 -1.69 -8.40
C PHE A 164 -7.37 -0.71 -8.48
N VAL A 165 -6.30 -1.11 -9.15
CA VAL A 165 -5.05 -0.34 -9.18
C VAL A 165 -4.63 -0.08 -10.62
N GLY A 166 -4.24 1.14 -10.93
CA GLY A 166 -3.70 1.51 -12.23
C GLY A 166 -2.52 2.45 -12.11
N ARG A 167 -1.58 2.36 -13.05
CA ARG A 167 -0.51 3.34 -13.19
C ARG A 167 -1.11 4.66 -13.64
N ASN A 168 -0.83 5.75 -12.92
CA ASN A 168 -1.34 7.06 -13.28
C ASN A 168 -0.71 7.61 -14.56
N ARG A 169 0.55 7.20 -14.87
CA ARG A 169 1.21 7.49 -16.14
C ARG A 169 1.29 6.22 -16.98
N ARG A 170 0.67 6.23 -18.14
CA ARG A 170 0.69 5.17 -19.14
C ARG A 170 1.20 5.73 -20.47
N GLU A 171 1.66 4.83 -21.33
CA GLU A 171 2.03 5.21 -22.71
C GLU A 171 0.83 5.72 -23.52
N ASP A 172 -0.37 5.20 -23.22
CA ASP A 172 -1.66 5.55 -23.82
C ASP A 172 -2.38 6.74 -23.14
N GLY A 173 -1.72 7.44 -22.21
CA GLY A 173 -2.23 8.60 -21.47
C GLY A 173 -2.37 8.38 -19.97
N ASN A 174 -2.62 9.48 -19.25
CA ASN A 174 -2.85 9.46 -17.81
C ASN A 174 -4.28 9.04 -17.49
N ILE A 175 -4.46 8.36 -16.35
CA ILE A 175 -5.81 8.16 -15.79
C ILE A 175 -6.33 9.54 -15.34
N ASP A 176 -7.48 9.92 -15.84
CA ASP A 176 -8.20 11.10 -15.36
C ASP A 176 -8.77 10.81 -13.97
N VAL A 177 -8.02 11.25 -12.96
CA VAL A 177 -8.36 11.01 -11.54
C VAL A 177 -9.64 11.73 -11.15
N GLN A 178 -9.93 12.90 -11.72
CA GLN A 178 -11.16 13.64 -11.44
C GLN A 178 -12.38 12.91 -12.02
N LYS A 179 -12.27 12.47 -13.28
CA LYS A 179 -13.32 11.66 -13.91
C LYS A 179 -13.56 10.37 -13.13
N LEU A 180 -12.49 9.68 -12.72
CA LEU A 180 -12.62 8.49 -11.87
C LEU A 180 -13.32 8.80 -10.55
N GLY A 181 -12.93 9.89 -9.87
CA GLY A 181 -13.59 10.34 -8.64
C GLY A 181 -15.09 10.60 -8.80
N ASN A 182 -15.47 11.28 -9.89
CA ASN A 182 -16.89 11.52 -10.22
C ASN A 182 -17.62 10.19 -10.49
N THR A 183 -17.04 9.28 -11.27
CA THR A 183 -17.64 7.95 -11.52
C THR A 183 -17.89 7.18 -10.22
N LEU A 184 -16.95 7.22 -9.26
CA LEU A 184 -17.14 6.58 -7.97
C LEU A 184 -18.21 7.26 -7.11
N ALA A 185 -18.29 8.59 -7.14
CA ALA A 185 -19.34 9.34 -6.43
C ALA A 185 -20.73 9.01 -6.98
N ASP A 186 -20.88 8.99 -8.30
CA ASP A 186 -22.13 8.61 -8.97
C ASP A 186 -22.53 7.17 -8.66
N PHE A 187 -21.56 6.25 -8.67
CA PHE A 187 -21.79 4.84 -8.33
C PHE A 187 -22.27 4.68 -6.88
N ARG A 188 -21.64 5.38 -5.92
CA ARG A 188 -22.06 5.37 -4.51
C ARG A 188 -23.49 5.88 -4.35
N THR A 189 -23.82 6.99 -5.00
CA THR A 189 -25.16 7.59 -4.94
C THR A 189 -26.22 6.66 -5.51
N LYS A 190 -25.98 6.05 -6.68
CA LYS A 190 -26.91 5.11 -7.32
C LYS A 190 -27.19 3.86 -6.48
N ASN A 191 -26.18 3.39 -5.75
CA ASN A 191 -26.24 2.10 -5.03
C ASN A 191 -26.40 2.28 -3.52
N ASN A 192 -26.58 3.50 -3.03
CA ASN A 192 -26.70 3.83 -1.60
C ASN A 192 -25.56 3.27 -0.72
N ASN A 193 -24.34 3.24 -1.27
CA ASN A 193 -23.15 2.71 -0.58
C ASN A 193 -22.57 3.73 0.39
N LYS A 194 -22.05 3.23 1.51
CA LYS A 194 -21.35 4.06 2.49
C LYS A 194 -19.98 4.50 1.94
N ASP A 195 -19.55 5.69 2.32
CA ASP A 195 -18.25 6.24 1.87
C ASP A 195 -17.06 5.35 2.18
N ASN A 196 -17.09 4.60 3.29
CA ASN A 196 -16.00 3.72 3.71
C ASN A 196 -15.99 2.34 2.99
N GLU A 197 -16.99 2.04 2.17
CA GLU A 197 -17.04 0.79 1.40
C GLU A 197 -16.43 0.93 0.00
N LEU A 198 -16.34 2.15 -0.52
CA LEU A 198 -15.75 2.45 -1.82
C LEU A 198 -14.96 3.75 -1.75
N GLU A 199 -13.65 3.67 -1.80
CA GLU A 199 -12.76 4.82 -1.64
C GLU A 199 -11.73 4.95 -2.75
N LEU A 200 -11.44 6.20 -3.15
CA LEU A 200 -10.26 6.54 -3.94
C LEU A 200 -9.12 6.91 -2.98
N LYS A 201 -8.14 6.03 -2.84
CA LYS A 201 -7.04 6.19 -1.89
C LYS A 201 -5.81 6.84 -2.52
N LYS A 202 -5.13 7.67 -1.74
CA LYS A 202 -3.81 8.24 -2.06
C LYS A 202 -2.75 7.58 -1.17
N ASN A 203 -1.52 7.40 -1.69
CA ASN A 203 -0.37 6.87 -0.94
C ASN A 203 -0.69 5.56 -0.20
N SER A 204 -1.30 4.63 -0.91
CA SER A 204 -1.90 3.46 -0.30
C SER A 204 -1.00 2.22 -0.34
N MET A 205 -1.30 1.31 0.56
CA MET A 205 -0.74 -0.03 0.58
C MET A 205 -1.83 -1.04 0.21
N ILE A 206 -1.46 -2.05 -0.55
CA ILE A 206 -2.34 -3.17 -0.91
C ILE A 206 -1.85 -4.45 -0.28
N VAL A 207 -2.76 -5.38 0.01
CA VAL A 207 -2.40 -6.66 0.60
C VAL A 207 -1.63 -7.50 -0.41
N LEU A 208 -0.39 -7.85 -0.07
CA LEU A 208 0.47 -8.74 -0.84
C LEU A 208 0.20 -10.20 -0.48
N TYR A 209 0.06 -10.48 0.83
CA TYR A 209 -0.14 -11.82 1.35
C TYR A 209 -0.93 -11.83 2.68
N LYS A 210 -1.82 -12.83 2.81
CA LYS A 210 -2.53 -13.20 4.06
C LYS A 210 -2.87 -14.68 4.09
#